data_8da7b3f38e4bd9fea4b21eb8319eb139
#
_entry.id   8da7b3f38e4bd9fea4b21eb8319eb139
#
_cell.length_a   1.000
_cell.length_b   1.000
_cell.length_c   1.000
_cell.angle_alpha   90.00
_cell.angle_beta   90.00
_cell.angle_gamma   90.00
#
_symmetry.space_group_name_H-M   'P 1'
#
loop_
_entity.id
_entity.type
_entity.pdbx_description
1 polymer ?
#
loop_
_entity_poly.entity_id
_entity_poly.type
_entity_poly.pdbx_seq_one_letter_code
_entity_poly.pdbx_strand_id
1 'polypeptide(L)'
;MTATEATASPAVQQAAAKAGRERFASRLGFILISAGCAIGLGNVWRFPYITGQYGGAAFVLLYLLFLVILGLPVMVMEFAVGRASQKSSALAFDTLQPSRRWHWFSWWGFIGCLILMMFYTTVGGWMLSYVVKMGTGAFNGLDAAGSAEVFGAMLANPGELIGWMLAVCVIGFLVCSMGLQKGVERITKVMMTCLLLVMVVLVVRSLTLPGAQAGIEFYLIPDFGKLFAGETVSEQWATFGNAVYAAMGQAFFTLSLGISAMEVFGSYIGKDRSLTGEAVRICGLDTGVALLAGLIIFPACFAFGVNPGEGPSLVFVTLPIVFNQMPLGQLWGALFFLFMSFAALSTIIAVFENLISFVMDKWGLDRKTAVVRMAVTVVVLSLPCALGYNVLSGVSIPAIGDIQSIEDFIVSNNMLPLGSLLYLVFCISRKGWGWEKFLAEADAGQGLKFPAWSLPWLKWGIPALIIVIFVMGYAPKVALWLGLA
;
A
#
# COMPACT_ATOMS: atom_id res chain seq x y z
N MET A 1 8.33 16.57 -60.37
CA MET A 1 7.73 15.40 -59.75
C MET A 1 7.39 15.80 -58.30
N THR A 2 6.15 16.19 -58.09
CA THR A 2 5.63 16.65 -56.81
C THR A 2 5.17 15.48 -55.99
N ALA A 3 5.79 15.28 -54.80
CA ALA A 3 5.35 14.27 -53.84
C ALA A 3 4.00 14.69 -53.22
N THR A 4 2.97 13.91 -53.46
CA THR A 4 1.63 14.08 -52.91
C THR A 4 1.68 13.70 -51.43
N GLU A 5 1.60 14.66 -50.52
CA GLU A 5 1.33 14.41 -49.10
C GLU A 5 -0.07 13.79 -48.97
N ALA A 6 -0.10 12.51 -48.63
CA ALA A 6 -1.35 11.81 -48.29
C ALA A 6 -1.86 12.34 -46.97
N THR A 7 -2.76 13.33 -46.97
CA THR A 7 -3.52 13.73 -45.79
C THR A 7 -4.41 12.60 -45.32
N ALA A 8 -4.14 12.07 -44.12
CA ALA A 8 -4.97 11.08 -43.48
C ALA A 8 -6.44 11.56 -43.39
N SER A 9 -7.37 10.69 -43.65
CA SER A 9 -8.81 11.01 -43.66
C SER A 9 -9.28 11.60 -42.33
N PRO A 10 -10.30 12.48 -42.32
CA PRO A 10 -10.83 13.07 -41.07
C PRO A 10 -11.25 12.02 -40.05
N ALA A 11 -11.66 10.81 -40.46
CA ALA A 11 -11.97 9.69 -39.60
C ALA A 11 -10.73 9.10 -38.91
N VAL A 12 -9.57 9.08 -39.59
CA VAL A 12 -8.30 8.64 -39.02
C VAL A 12 -7.75 9.72 -38.06
N GLN A 13 -7.92 10.99 -38.39
CA GLN A 13 -7.57 12.10 -37.49
C GLN A 13 -8.50 12.17 -36.28
N GLN A 14 -9.79 11.87 -36.43
CA GLN A 14 -10.75 11.77 -35.34
C GLN A 14 -10.53 10.51 -34.49
N ALA A 15 -10.10 9.38 -35.08
CA ALA A 15 -9.70 8.18 -34.33
C ALA A 15 -8.36 8.41 -33.57
N ALA A 16 -7.42 9.13 -34.18
CA ALA A 16 -6.18 9.53 -33.49
C ALA A 16 -6.42 10.56 -32.38
N ALA A 17 -7.39 11.47 -32.56
CA ALA A 17 -7.82 12.39 -31.49
C ALA A 17 -8.60 11.69 -30.37
N LYS A 18 -9.24 10.55 -30.65
CA LYS A 18 -9.84 9.64 -29.63
C LYS A 18 -8.82 8.74 -28.93
N ALA A 19 -7.59 8.66 -29.38
CA ALA A 19 -6.49 7.92 -28.76
C ALA A 19 -5.78 8.69 -27.62
N GLY A 20 -6.45 9.69 -27.02
CA GLY A 20 -6.02 10.27 -25.75
C GLY A 20 -6.10 9.23 -24.63
N ARG A 21 -5.13 9.27 -23.69
CA ARG A 21 -5.14 8.42 -22.49
C ARG A 21 -6.50 8.52 -21.80
N GLU A 22 -7.05 7.37 -21.32
CA GLU A 22 -8.26 7.37 -20.51
C GLU A 22 -8.09 8.34 -19.33
N ARG A 23 -9.18 9.00 -18.92
CA ARG A 23 -9.19 9.95 -17.81
C ARG A 23 -10.26 9.54 -16.80
N PHE A 24 -10.06 9.88 -15.55
CA PHE A 24 -11.10 9.75 -14.54
C PHE A 24 -12.32 10.60 -14.91
N ALA A 25 -13.51 10.05 -14.66
CA ALA A 25 -14.76 10.77 -14.90
C ALA A 25 -14.95 11.93 -13.91
N SER A 26 -14.34 11.84 -12.72
CA SER A 26 -14.49 12.84 -11.67
C SER A 26 -13.23 12.99 -10.82
N ARG A 27 -13.04 14.18 -10.24
CA ARG A 27 -12.02 14.45 -9.24
C ARG A 27 -12.14 13.53 -8.01
N LEU A 28 -13.37 13.33 -7.53
CA LEU A 28 -13.63 12.42 -6.40
C LEU A 28 -13.19 10.99 -6.76
N GLY A 29 -13.37 10.56 -8.02
CA GLY A 29 -12.86 9.31 -8.53
C GLY A 29 -11.36 9.19 -8.40
N PHE A 30 -10.61 10.19 -8.87
CA PHE A 30 -9.16 10.23 -8.71
C PHE A 30 -8.74 10.13 -7.23
N ILE A 31 -9.32 10.96 -6.35
CA ILE A 31 -8.97 10.97 -4.92
C ILE A 31 -9.27 9.62 -4.28
N LEU A 32 -10.45 9.04 -4.50
CA LEU A 32 -10.84 7.77 -3.88
C LEU A 32 -10.08 6.56 -4.44
N ILE A 33 -9.68 6.56 -5.71
CA ILE A 33 -8.87 5.48 -6.26
C ILE A 33 -7.43 5.57 -5.76
N SER A 34 -6.84 6.76 -5.79
CA SER A 34 -5.48 6.97 -5.29
C SER A 34 -5.40 6.71 -3.78
N ALA A 35 -6.42 7.17 -3.02
CA ALA A 35 -6.55 6.82 -1.61
C ALA A 35 -6.79 5.31 -1.43
N GLY A 36 -7.63 4.66 -2.25
CA GLY A 36 -7.86 3.23 -2.19
C GLY A 36 -6.64 2.38 -2.57
N CYS A 37 -5.70 2.93 -3.35
CA CYS A 37 -4.40 2.31 -3.56
C CYS A 37 -3.51 2.39 -2.31
N ALA A 38 -3.55 3.53 -1.62
CA ALA A 38 -2.83 3.74 -0.37
C ALA A 38 -3.49 2.99 0.80
N ILE A 39 -4.81 3.13 0.96
CA ILE A 39 -5.60 2.47 2.01
C ILE A 39 -5.68 0.96 1.76
N GLY A 40 -4.78 0.23 2.37
CA GLY A 40 -4.67 -1.21 2.22
C GLY A 40 -4.33 -1.91 3.53
N LEU A 41 -3.72 -3.07 3.42
CA LEU A 41 -3.24 -3.84 4.59
C LEU A 41 -2.24 -3.05 5.44
N GLY A 42 -1.57 -2.07 4.84
CA GLY A 42 -0.68 -1.15 5.54
C GLY A 42 -1.37 -0.38 6.67
N ASN A 43 -2.60 0.09 6.45
CA ASN A 43 -3.37 0.89 7.40
C ASN A 43 -4.12 0.05 8.42
N VAL A 44 -4.67 -1.09 7.96
CA VAL A 44 -5.64 -1.85 8.75
C VAL A 44 -5.04 -3.07 9.45
N TRP A 45 -3.86 -3.50 9.02
CA TRP A 45 -3.13 -4.63 9.60
C TRP A 45 -1.76 -4.20 10.15
N ARG A 46 -0.85 -3.71 9.27
CA ARG A 46 0.54 -3.40 9.65
C ARG A 46 0.63 -2.24 10.63
N PHE A 47 -0.05 -1.13 10.38
CA PHE A 47 -0.02 0.06 11.24
C PHE A 47 -0.49 -0.21 12.66
N PRO A 48 -1.64 -0.90 12.93
CA PRO A 48 -2.06 -1.18 14.29
C PRO A 48 -1.05 -2.03 15.07
N TYR A 49 -0.55 -3.15 14.52
CA TYR A 49 0.37 -3.98 15.28
C TYR A 49 1.70 -3.28 15.57
N ILE A 50 2.27 -2.52 14.62
CA ILE A 50 3.50 -1.76 14.84
C ILE A 50 3.25 -0.67 15.90
N THR A 51 2.11 0.01 15.83
CA THR A 51 1.71 1.01 16.83
C THR A 51 1.60 0.38 18.22
N GLY A 52 1.01 -0.82 18.31
CA GLY A 52 0.96 -1.60 19.55
C GLY A 52 2.33 -1.96 20.08
N GLN A 53 3.24 -2.36 19.21
CA GLN A 53 4.60 -2.77 19.54
C GLN A 53 5.47 -1.62 20.05
N TYR A 54 5.32 -0.40 19.51
CA TYR A 54 6.18 0.76 19.81
C TYR A 54 5.49 1.83 20.66
N GLY A 55 4.47 1.47 21.45
CA GLY A 55 3.96 2.34 22.52
C GLY A 55 2.83 3.29 22.14
N GLY A 56 2.03 2.98 21.13
CA GLY A 56 0.77 3.67 20.88
C GLY A 56 0.94 5.08 20.29
N ALA A 57 0.30 6.08 20.93
CA ALA A 57 0.23 7.45 20.42
C ALA A 57 1.57 8.09 20.09
N ALA A 58 2.62 7.81 20.86
CA ALA A 58 3.96 8.37 20.61
C ALA A 58 4.54 7.87 19.26
N PHE A 59 4.35 6.60 18.94
CA PHE A 59 4.71 6.05 17.63
C PHE A 59 3.86 6.66 16.49
N VAL A 60 2.56 6.88 16.71
CA VAL A 60 1.69 7.54 15.73
C VAL A 60 2.22 8.91 15.35
N LEU A 61 2.65 9.72 16.32
CA LEU A 61 3.24 11.04 16.05
C LEU A 61 4.53 10.94 15.23
N LEU A 62 5.37 9.96 15.54
CA LEU A 62 6.60 9.70 14.78
C LEU A 62 6.31 9.29 13.34
N TYR A 63 5.33 8.41 13.15
CA TYR A 63 4.85 8.01 11.82
C TYR A 63 4.30 9.20 11.02
N LEU A 64 3.44 10.04 11.64
CA LEU A 64 2.89 11.23 10.97
C LEU A 64 3.98 12.22 10.56
N LEU A 65 5.00 12.38 11.37
CA LEU A 65 6.16 13.19 11.00
C LEU A 65 6.80 12.68 9.71
N PHE A 66 7.13 11.40 9.65
CA PHE A 66 7.75 10.82 8.46
C PHE A 66 6.81 10.79 7.24
N LEU A 67 5.52 10.60 7.44
CA LEU A 67 4.54 10.71 6.37
C LEU A 67 4.60 12.07 5.67
N VAL A 68 4.71 13.16 6.46
CA VAL A 68 4.77 14.52 5.93
C VAL A 68 6.12 14.84 5.29
N ILE A 69 7.23 14.47 5.94
CA ILE A 69 8.57 14.90 5.50
C ILE A 69 9.20 13.97 4.44
N LEU A 70 8.73 12.69 4.34
CA LEU A 70 9.18 11.71 3.34
C LEU A 70 8.06 11.38 2.35
N GLY A 71 6.92 10.92 2.83
CA GLY A 71 5.85 10.36 2.00
C GLY A 71 5.23 11.40 1.07
N LEU A 72 4.76 12.52 1.62
CA LEU A 72 4.04 13.53 0.85
C LEU A 72 4.86 14.12 -0.32
N PRO A 73 6.14 14.52 -0.16
CA PRO A 73 6.93 15.02 -1.27
C PRO A 73 7.12 13.99 -2.39
N VAL A 74 7.38 12.74 -2.05
CA VAL A 74 7.57 11.67 -3.05
C VAL A 74 6.28 11.37 -3.79
N MET A 75 5.13 11.36 -3.11
CA MET A 75 3.82 11.20 -3.75
C MET A 75 3.56 12.30 -4.80
N VAL A 76 3.87 13.55 -4.47
CA VAL A 76 3.75 14.66 -5.44
C VAL A 76 4.67 14.47 -6.64
N MET A 77 5.88 13.93 -6.44
CA MET A 77 6.81 13.63 -7.54
C MET A 77 6.29 12.53 -8.46
N GLU A 78 5.76 11.43 -7.91
CA GLU A 78 5.14 10.36 -8.71
C GLU A 78 3.96 10.89 -9.52
N PHE A 79 3.04 11.62 -8.89
CA PHE A 79 1.93 12.26 -9.61
C PHE A 79 2.41 13.21 -10.71
N ALA A 80 3.47 13.99 -10.46
CA ALA A 80 3.99 14.93 -11.44
C ALA A 80 4.58 14.23 -12.66
N VAL A 81 5.33 13.14 -12.47
CA VAL A 81 5.88 12.34 -13.57
C VAL A 81 4.75 11.73 -14.39
N GLY A 82 3.75 11.15 -13.77
CA GLY A 82 2.58 10.61 -14.46
C GLY A 82 1.79 11.67 -15.22
N ARG A 83 1.47 12.80 -14.57
CA ARG A 83 0.66 13.87 -15.18
C ARG A 83 1.38 14.56 -16.32
N ALA A 84 2.67 14.82 -16.19
CA ALA A 84 3.44 15.47 -17.24
C ALA A 84 3.64 14.59 -18.46
N SER A 85 3.86 13.29 -18.26
CA SER A 85 4.08 12.33 -19.34
C SER A 85 2.78 11.87 -20.01
N GLN A 86 1.67 11.84 -19.27
CA GLN A 86 0.40 11.21 -19.68
C GLN A 86 0.61 9.74 -20.10
N LYS A 87 1.57 9.05 -19.48
CA LYS A 87 1.95 7.66 -19.71
C LYS A 87 2.08 6.90 -18.38
N SER A 88 2.04 5.57 -18.45
CA SER A 88 2.51 4.73 -17.35
C SER A 88 4.02 4.78 -17.24
N SER A 89 4.59 4.23 -16.18
CA SER A 89 6.05 4.14 -15.99
C SER A 89 6.79 3.51 -17.17
N ALA A 90 6.10 2.69 -17.97
CA ALA A 90 6.66 2.07 -19.17
C ALA A 90 7.30 3.06 -20.15
N LEU A 91 6.72 4.26 -20.28
CA LEU A 91 7.14 5.29 -21.23
C LEU A 91 7.33 6.67 -20.61
N ALA A 92 6.94 6.88 -19.35
CA ALA A 92 6.93 8.19 -18.71
C ALA A 92 8.34 8.80 -18.64
N PHE A 93 9.32 8.04 -18.20
CA PHE A 93 10.70 8.52 -18.07
C PHE A 93 11.34 8.85 -19.40
N ASP A 94 11.10 8.02 -20.43
CA ASP A 94 11.60 8.27 -21.80
C ASP A 94 10.90 9.50 -22.43
N THR A 95 9.62 9.73 -22.11
CA THR A 95 8.86 10.89 -22.58
C THR A 95 9.38 12.21 -21.99
N LEU A 96 9.67 12.22 -20.68
CA LEU A 96 10.10 13.42 -19.97
C LEU A 96 11.60 13.71 -20.14
N GLN A 97 12.41 12.67 -20.27
CA GLN A 97 13.85 12.74 -20.46
C GLN A 97 14.32 11.60 -21.36
N PRO A 98 14.43 11.84 -22.70
CA PRO A 98 14.83 10.83 -23.70
C PRO A 98 16.29 10.39 -23.57
N SER A 99 16.76 10.09 -22.40
CA SER A 99 18.09 9.60 -22.11
C SER A 99 18.03 8.10 -21.79
N ARG A 100 18.83 7.28 -22.45
CA ARG A 100 18.91 5.83 -22.21
C ARG A 100 19.20 5.47 -20.75
N ARG A 101 19.73 6.40 -19.95
CA ARG A 101 20.02 6.17 -18.51
C ARG A 101 18.78 5.99 -17.68
N TRP A 102 17.63 6.60 -18.06
CA TRP A 102 16.39 6.52 -17.31
C TRP A 102 15.46 5.40 -17.80
N HIS A 103 15.74 4.81 -18.93
CA HIS A 103 14.97 3.73 -19.52
C HIS A 103 14.79 2.50 -18.60
N TRP A 104 15.85 2.12 -17.87
CA TRP A 104 15.79 0.98 -16.93
C TRP A 104 14.86 1.22 -15.75
N PHE A 105 14.59 2.48 -15.45
CA PHE A 105 13.72 2.88 -14.36
C PHE A 105 12.28 2.45 -14.56
N SER A 106 11.82 2.42 -15.80
CA SER A 106 10.50 1.95 -16.20
C SER A 106 10.15 0.57 -15.64
N TRP A 107 11.13 -0.32 -15.55
CA TRP A 107 10.93 -1.68 -15.04
C TRP A 107 10.87 -1.79 -13.52
N TRP A 108 11.44 -0.83 -12.81
CA TRP A 108 11.49 -0.86 -11.34
C TRP A 108 10.09 -0.94 -10.73
N GLY A 109 9.22 0.02 -11.09
CA GLY A 109 7.85 0.05 -10.60
C GLY A 109 7.05 -1.19 -11.01
N PHE A 110 7.21 -1.65 -12.25
CA PHE A 110 6.53 -2.86 -12.75
C PHE A 110 6.92 -4.11 -11.95
N ILE A 111 8.20 -4.35 -11.73
CA ILE A 111 8.70 -5.49 -10.96
C ILE A 111 8.27 -5.36 -9.50
N GLY A 112 8.35 -4.14 -8.91
CA GLY A 112 7.89 -3.89 -7.55
C GLY A 112 6.40 -4.21 -7.37
N CYS A 113 5.56 -3.80 -8.31
CA CYS A 113 4.13 -4.14 -8.33
C CYS A 113 3.88 -5.65 -8.49
N LEU A 114 4.66 -6.35 -9.32
CA LEU A 114 4.54 -7.81 -9.44
C LEU A 114 4.88 -8.51 -8.13
N ILE A 115 6.03 -8.19 -7.51
CA ILE A 115 6.44 -8.81 -6.25
C ILE A 115 5.46 -8.47 -5.14
N LEU A 116 4.95 -7.23 -5.07
CA LEU A 116 3.90 -6.86 -4.13
C LEU A 116 2.67 -7.75 -4.29
N MET A 117 2.21 -7.98 -5.52
CA MET A 117 1.02 -8.79 -5.77
C MET A 117 1.24 -10.28 -5.49
N MET A 118 2.46 -10.79 -5.49
CA MET A 118 2.74 -12.19 -5.16
C MET A 118 2.23 -12.57 -3.77
N PHE A 119 2.49 -11.74 -2.77
CA PHE A 119 2.00 -12.02 -1.42
C PHE A 119 0.68 -11.31 -1.08
N TYR A 120 0.45 -10.13 -1.64
CA TYR A 120 -0.72 -9.32 -1.29
C TYR A 120 -2.05 -9.97 -1.71
N THR A 121 -2.07 -10.69 -2.84
CA THR A 121 -3.24 -11.47 -3.29
C THR A 121 -3.53 -12.65 -2.37
N THR A 122 -2.50 -13.30 -1.84
CA THR A 122 -2.64 -14.39 -0.86
C THR A 122 -3.22 -13.87 0.45
N VAL A 123 -2.67 -12.79 1.01
CA VAL A 123 -3.18 -12.17 2.24
C VAL A 123 -4.60 -11.59 2.03
N GLY A 124 -4.87 -10.99 0.86
CA GLY A 124 -6.22 -10.58 0.49
C GLY A 124 -7.21 -11.75 0.47
N GLY A 125 -6.76 -12.92 0.05
CA GLY A 125 -7.51 -14.18 0.11
C GLY A 125 -7.83 -14.59 1.55
N TRP A 126 -6.90 -14.44 2.50
CA TRP A 126 -7.18 -14.71 3.92
C TRP A 126 -8.29 -13.82 4.46
N MET A 127 -8.29 -12.53 4.10
CA MET A 127 -9.36 -11.60 4.52
C MET A 127 -10.74 -12.07 4.03
N LEU A 128 -10.87 -12.49 2.77
CA LEU A 128 -12.11 -13.01 2.23
C LEU A 128 -12.53 -14.34 2.91
N SER A 129 -11.58 -15.25 3.16
CA SER A 129 -11.83 -16.49 3.90
C SER A 129 -12.41 -16.20 5.28
N TYR A 130 -11.85 -15.21 5.97
CA TYR A 130 -12.27 -14.85 7.32
C TYR A 130 -13.63 -14.15 7.38
N VAL A 131 -14.06 -13.44 6.32
CA VAL A 131 -15.47 -12.99 6.23
C VAL A 131 -16.42 -14.19 6.35
N VAL A 132 -16.13 -15.27 5.61
CA VAL A 132 -16.96 -16.47 5.62
C VAL A 132 -16.82 -17.22 6.94
N LYS A 133 -15.60 -17.45 7.43
CA LYS A 133 -15.35 -18.18 8.69
C LYS A 133 -16.01 -17.49 9.88
N MET A 134 -15.91 -16.15 9.98
CA MET A 134 -16.58 -15.41 11.04
C MET A 134 -18.10 -15.44 10.89
N GLY A 135 -18.60 -15.21 9.68
CA GLY A 135 -20.04 -15.20 9.41
C GLY A 135 -20.72 -16.54 9.63
N THR A 136 -20.01 -17.65 9.39
CA THR A 136 -20.50 -19.02 9.64
C THR A 136 -20.29 -19.53 11.06
N GLY A 137 -19.60 -18.73 11.92
CA GLY A 137 -19.38 -19.08 13.32
C GLY A 137 -18.25 -20.09 13.55
N ALA A 138 -17.27 -20.18 12.64
CA ALA A 138 -16.15 -21.12 12.78
C ALA A 138 -15.27 -20.86 14.03
N PHE A 139 -15.38 -19.69 14.64
CA PHE A 139 -14.66 -19.30 15.84
C PHE A 139 -15.49 -19.39 17.12
N ASN A 140 -16.76 -19.78 17.04
CA ASN A 140 -17.65 -19.79 18.20
C ASN A 140 -17.14 -20.72 19.33
N GLY A 141 -17.01 -20.16 20.52
CA GLY A 141 -16.57 -20.91 21.70
C GLY A 141 -15.10 -21.30 21.71
N LEU A 142 -14.31 -20.83 20.74
CA LEU A 142 -12.87 -21.08 20.70
C LEU A 142 -12.12 -20.11 21.63
N ASP A 143 -11.06 -20.62 22.22
CA ASP A 143 -10.02 -19.87 22.92
C ASP A 143 -8.88 -19.47 21.96
N ALA A 144 -7.79 -18.92 22.50
CA ALA A 144 -6.62 -18.53 21.72
C ALA A 144 -5.97 -19.69 20.96
N ALA A 145 -5.91 -20.87 21.58
CA ALA A 145 -5.34 -22.05 20.96
C ALA A 145 -6.21 -22.55 19.81
N GLY A 146 -7.53 -22.62 20.01
CA GLY A 146 -8.48 -23.01 18.96
C GLY A 146 -8.50 -22.01 17.79
N SER A 147 -8.41 -20.71 18.07
CA SER A 147 -8.31 -19.68 17.01
C SER A 147 -7.01 -19.81 16.21
N ALA A 148 -5.88 -20.08 16.88
CA ALA A 148 -4.60 -20.33 16.23
C ALA A 148 -4.63 -21.62 15.39
N GLU A 149 -5.35 -22.66 15.85
CA GLU A 149 -5.54 -23.89 15.08
C GLU A 149 -6.34 -23.65 13.80
N VAL A 150 -7.44 -22.86 13.85
CA VAL A 150 -8.21 -22.49 12.65
C VAL A 150 -7.35 -21.75 11.63
N PHE A 151 -6.50 -20.83 12.09
CA PHE A 151 -5.56 -20.12 11.21
C PHE A 151 -4.50 -21.06 10.66
N GLY A 152 -3.87 -21.87 11.50
CA GLY A 152 -2.86 -22.85 11.09
C GLY A 152 -3.41 -23.89 10.12
N ALA A 153 -4.64 -24.40 10.34
CA ALA A 153 -5.31 -25.33 9.42
C ALA A 153 -5.56 -24.71 8.05
N MET A 154 -5.95 -23.42 8.00
CA MET A 154 -6.09 -22.69 6.75
C MET A 154 -4.73 -22.59 6.03
N LEU A 155 -3.66 -22.22 6.72
CA LEU A 155 -2.32 -22.09 6.13
C LEU A 155 -1.76 -23.45 5.66
N ALA A 156 -2.08 -24.52 6.35
CA ALA A 156 -1.67 -25.87 5.99
C ALA A 156 -2.42 -26.45 4.79
N ASN A 157 -3.53 -25.85 4.38
CA ASN A 157 -4.37 -26.32 3.27
C ASN A 157 -4.07 -25.57 1.96
N PRO A 158 -3.25 -26.11 1.03
CA PRO A 158 -2.90 -25.44 -0.20
C PRO A 158 -4.12 -25.16 -1.09
N GLY A 159 -5.11 -26.06 -1.10
CA GLY A 159 -6.33 -25.88 -1.90
C GLY A 159 -7.16 -24.69 -1.42
N GLU A 160 -7.30 -24.50 -0.12
CA GLU A 160 -8.00 -23.37 0.47
C GLU A 160 -7.28 -22.04 0.18
N LEU A 161 -5.96 -21.99 0.40
CA LEU A 161 -5.16 -20.79 0.14
C LEU A 161 -5.19 -20.37 -1.33
N ILE A 162 -4.94 -21.31 -2.24
CA ILE A 162 -4.97 -21.04 -3.69
C ILE A 162 -6.39 -20.65 -4.12
N GLY A 163 -7.43 -21.31 -3.60
CA GLY A 163 -8.81 -20.99 -3.92
C GLY A 163 -9.20 -19.56 -3.59
N TRP A 164 -8.86 -19.08 -2.38
CA TRP A 164 -9.14 -17.71 -1.96
C TRP A 164 -8.25 -16.68 -2.67
N MET A 165 -6.97 -16.97 -2.90
CA MET A 165 -6.08 -16.16 -3.73
C MET A 165 -6.63 -15.98 -5.15
N LEU A 166 -7.09 -17.07 -5.79
CA LEU A 166 -7.72 -17.03 -7.11
C LEU A 166 -9.00 -16.20 -7.09
N ALA A 167 -9.84 -16.31 -6.07
CA ALA A 167 -11.05 -15.50 -5.93
C ALA A 167 -10.72 -14.00 -5.94
N VAL A 168 -9.70 -13.58 -5.18
CA VAL A 168 -9.20 -12.20 -5.16
C VAL A 168 -8.70 -11.77 -6.53
N CYS A 169 -7.86 -12.58 -7.18
CA CYS A 169 -7.34 -12.29 -8.52
C CYS A 169 -8.47 -12.14 -9.54
N VAL A 170 -9.43 -13.06 -9.54
CA VAL A 170 -10.58 -13.02 -10.45
C VAL A 170 -11.40 -11.75 -10.24
N ILE A 171 -11.73 -11.40 -8.99
CA ILE A 171 -12.48 -10.17 -8.67
C ILE A 171 -11.69 -8.95 -9.19
N GLY A 172 -10.42 -8.82 -8.87
CA GLY A 172 -9.60 -7.68 -9.25
C GLY A 172 -9.46 -7.53 -10.77
N PHE A 173 -9.14 -8.59 -11.49
CA PHE A 173 -8.99 -8.55 -12.95
C PHE A 173 -10.33 -8.39 -13.69
N LEU A 174 -11.44 -8.92 -13.17
CA LEU A 174 -12.77 -8.65 -13.71
C LEU A 174 -13.10 -7.15 -13.63
N VAL A 175 -12.82 -6.51 -12.49
CA VAL A 175 -13.01 -5.07 -12.33
C VAL A 175 -12.16 -4.28 -13.34
N CYS A 176 -10.88 -4.61 -13.47
CA CYS A 176 -9.98 -3.94 -14.41
C CYS A 176 -10.38 -4.17 -15.88
N SER A 177 -10.97 -5.34 -16.20
CA SER A 177 -11.44 -5.66 -17.57
C SER A 177 -12.56 -4.74 -18.06
N MET A 178 -13.36 -4.19 -17.14
CA MET A 178 -14.45 -3.26 -17.45
C MET A 178 -13.97 -1.84 -17.82
N GLY A 179 -12.66 -1.57 -17.75
CA GLY A 179 -12.04 -0.28 -18.05
C GLY A 179 -11.93 0.65 -16.86
N LEU A 180 -11.25 1.78 -17.06
CA LEU A 180 -10.92 2.71 -15.97
C LEU A 180 -12.18 3.30 -15.32
N GLN A 181 -13.10 3.89 -16.09
CA GLN A 181 -14.24 4.61 -15.54
C GLN A 181 -15.36 3.68 -15.02
N LYS A 182 -15.74 2.67 -15.82
CA LYS A 182 -16.86 1.78 -15.48
C LYS A 182 -16.47 0.71 -14.46
N GLY A 183 -15.24 0.22 -14.52
CA GLY A 183 -14.69 -0.78 -13.61
C GLY A 183 -13.98 -0.13 -12.42
N VAL A 184 -12.73 0.24 -12.62
CA VAL A 184 -11.84 0.67 -11.54
C VAL A 184 -12.42 1.84 -10.74
N GLU A 185 -12.83 2.94 -11.42
CA GLU A 185 -13.33 4.13 -10.73
C GLU A 185 -14.66 3.89 -10.01
N ARG A 186 -15.63 3.30 -10.70
CA ARG A 186 -16.98 3.13 -10.14
C ARG A 186 -16.97 2.14 -8.97
N ILE A 187 -16.31 1.00 -9.14
CA ILE A 187 -16.30 -0.06 -8.11
C ILE A 187 -15.48 0.38 -6.90
N THR A 188 -14.29 0.97 -7.10
CA THR A 188 -13.48 1.47 -5.99
C THR A 188 -14.21 2.55 -5.20
N LYS A 189 -14.94 3.46 -5.86
CA LYS A 189 -15.79 4.45 -5.15
C LYS A 189 -16.80 3.78 -4.22
N VAL A 190 -17.52 2.78 -4.70
CA VAL A 190 -18.50 2.04 -3.89
C VAL A 190 -17.81 1.33 -2.74
N MET A 191 -16.74 0.60 -3.02
CA MET A 191 -15.97 -0.12 -2.00
C MET A 191 -15.42 0.81 -0.92
N MET A 192 -14.81 1.94 -1.31
CA MET A 192 -14.28 2.93 -0.35
C MET A 192 -15.37 3.57 0.49
N THR A 193 -16.53 3.86 -0.09
CA THR A 193 -17.68 4.39 0.66
C THR A 193 -18.19 3.35 1.66
N CYS A 194 -18.37 2.10 1.25
CA CYS A 194 -18.79 1.02 2.14
C CYS A 194 -17.74 0.79 3.25
N LEU A 195 -16.45 0.79 2.90
CA LEU A 195 -15.35 0.67 3.85
C LEU A 195 -15.45 1.73 4.96
N LEU A 196 -15.60 3.01 4.59
CA LEU A 196 -15.71 4.10 5.56
C LEU A 196 -16.96 3.98 6.44
N LEU A 197 -18.10 3.57 5.87
CA LEU A 197 -19.34 3.37 6.64
C LEU A 197 -19.19 2.23 7.66
N VAL A 198 -18.68 1.06 7.22
CA VAL A 198 -18.43 -0.08 8.11
C VAL A 198 -17.44 0.31 9.21
N MET A 199 -16.40 1.04 8.86
CA MET A 199 -15.38 1.51 9.79
C MET A 199 -15.98 2.41 10.88
N VAL A 200 -16.85 3.37 10.53
CA VAL A 200 -17.52 4.23 11.51
C VAL A 200 -18.37 3.39 12.48
N VAL A 201 -19.12 2.42 11.97
CA VAL A 201 -19.92 1.49 12.79
C VAL A 201 -19.04 0.69 13.76
N LEU A 202 -17.91 0.17 13.28
CA LEU A 202 -16.96 -0.59 14.10
C LEU A 202 -16.28 0.30 15.16
N VAL A 203 -15.91 1.54 14.81
CA VAL A 203 -15.34 2.51 15.78
C VAL A 203 -16.35 2.79 16.90
N VAL A 204 -17.59 3.13 16.55
CA VAL A 204 -18.65 3.37 17.56
C VAL A 204 -18.81 2.14 18.46
N ARG A 205 -18.84 0.95 17.88
CA ARG A 205 -18.94 -0.30 18.67
C ARG A 205 -17.75 -0.49 19.60
N SER A 206 -16.53 -0.28 19.10
CA SER A 206 -15.31 -0.46 19.89
C SER A 206 -15.21 0.54 21.06
N LEU A 207 -15.54 1.80 20.80
CA LEU A 207 -15.53 2.85 21.84
C LEU A 207 -16.60 2.67 22.92
N THR A 208 -17.69 1.96 22.62
CA THR A 208 -18.77 1.67 23.58
C THR A 208 -18.55 0.39 24.40
N LEU A 209 -17.42 -0.30 24.22
CA LEU A 209 -17.10 -1.49 25.02
C LEU A 209 -16.75 -1.12 26.46
N PRO A 210 -17.24 -1.89 27.46
CA PRO A 210 -16.75 -1.75 28.83
C PRO A 210 -15.24 -2.02 28.89
N GLY A 211 -14.48 -1.09 29.49
CA GLY A 211 -13.00 -1.20 29.54
C GLY A 211 -12.25 -0.61 28.35
N ALA A 212 -12.92 -0.07 27.35
CA ALA A 212 -12.31 0.55 26.18
C ALA A 212 -11.38 1.75 26.50
N GLN A 213 -11.61 2.42 27.64
CA GLN A 213 -10.90 3.65 28.00
C GLN A 213 -9.37 3.47 28.01
N ALA A 214 -8.86 2.37 28.58
CA ALA A 214 -7.42 2.12 28.62
C ALA A 214 -6.79 2.03 27.21
N GLY A 215 -7.53 1.45 26.26
CA GLY A 215 -7.10 1.39 24.85
C GLY A 215 -7.16 2.75 24.14
N ILE A 216 -8.17 3.57 24.48
CA ILE A 216 -8.26 4.95 23.99
C ILE A 216 -7.10 5.79 24.52
N GLU A 217 -6.81 5.71 25.80
CA GLU A 217 -5.68 6.41 26.43
C GLU A 217 -4.34 5.97 25.82
N PHE A 218 -4.10 4.66 25.68
CA PHE A 218 -2.91 4.13 25.03
C PHE A 218 -2.71 4.68 23.60
N TYR A 219 -3.81 4.83 22.86
CA TYR A 219 -3.74 5.19 21.45
C TYR A 219 -3.76 6.69 21.19
N LEU A 220 -4.34 7.49 22.07
CA LEU A 220 -4.49 8.94 21.87
C LEU A 220 -3.63 9.80 22.78
N ILE A 221 -3.15 9.26 23.92
CA ILE A 221 -2.29 9.99 24.84
C ILE A 221 -0.83 9.55 24.64
N PRO A 222 0.04 10.43 24.13
CA PRO A 222 1.40 10.05 23.82
C PRO A 222 2.25 9.87 25.10
N ASP A 223 2.80 8.68 25.23
CA ASP A 223 3.79 8.34 26.25
C ASP A 223 5.15 8.09 25.55
N PHE A 224 5.97 9.13 25.51
CA PHE A 224 7.28 9.06 24.87
C PHE A 224 8.26 8.14 25.61
N GLY A 225 8.02 7.83 26.88
CA GLY A 225 8.84 6.86 27.62
C GLY A 225 8.81 5.47 26.99
N LYS A 226 7.70 5.09 26.38
CA LYS A 226 7.57 3.80 25.70
C LYS A 226 8.43 3.66 24.44
N LEU A 227 8.79 4.78 23.80
CA LEU A 227 9.73 4.77 22.67
C LEU A 227 11.18 4.46 23.11
N PHE A 228 11.48 4.64 24.40
CA PHE A 228 12.78 4.39 25.01
C PHE A 228 12.70 3.24 26.03
N ALA A 229 11.88 2.22 25.76
CA ALA A 229 11.79 1.06 26.63
C ALA A 229 13.11 0.26 26.63
N GLY A 230 13.59 -0.12 27.81
CA GLY A 230 14.83 -0.87 28.01
C GLY A 230 15.44 -0.62 29.38
N GLU A 231 16.21 -1.59 29.91
CA GLU A 231 16.86 -1.50 31.21
C GLU A 231 18.18 -0.70 31.14
N THR A 232 18.83 -0.74 29.96
CA THR A 232 20.09 -0.04 29.71
C THR A 232 19.93 1.11 28.70
N VAL A 233 20.78 2.10 28.77
CA VAL A 233 20.80 3.23 27.80
C VAL A 233 20.96 2.72 26.35
N SER A 234 21.75 1.67 26.16
CA SER A 234 21.93 1.05 24.83
C SER A 234 20.64 0.45 24.30
N GLU A 235 19.90 -0.26 25.13
CA GLU A 235 18.57 -0.84 24.76
C GLU A 235 17.55 0.24 24.47
N GLN A 236 17.53 1.31 25.28
CA GLN A 236 16.63 2.44 25.05
C GLN A 236 16.85 3.09 23.69
N TRP A 237 18.11 3.35 23.32
CA TRP A 237 18.43 3.88 21.99
C TRP A 237 18.17 2.89 20.86
N ALA A 238 18.36 1.60 21.08
CA ALA A 238 18.02 0.56 20.12
C ALA A 238 16.50 0.49 19.88
N THR A 239 15.68 0.54 20.95
CA THR A 239 14.21 0.57 20.86
C THR A 239 13.74 1.81 20.10
N PHE A 240 14.26 2.99 20.45
CA PHE A 240 13.95 4.23 19.72
C PHE A 240 14.34 4.14 18.25
N GLY A 241 15.55 3.65 17.95
CA GLY A 241 16.00 3.44 16.57
C GLY A 241 15.08 2.52 15.79
N ASN A 242 14.66 1.40 16.40
CA ASN A 242 13.71 0.46 15.77
C ASN A 242 12.33 1.12 15.53
N ALA A 243 11.84 1.93 16.46
CA ALA A 243 10.59 2.70 16.27
C ALA A 243 10.70 3.70 15.11
N VAL A 244 11.82 4.43 15.01
CA VAL A 244 12.11 5.34 13.89
C VAL A 244 12.16 4.58 12.57
N TYR A 245 12.88 3.46 12.52
CA TYR A 245 12.96 2.60 11.34
C TYR A 245 11.57 2.09 10.90
N ALA A 246 10.78 1.59 11.85
CA ALA A 246 9.43 1.11 11.59
C ALA A 246 8.50 2.23 11.09
N ALA A 247 8.59 3.43 11.67
CA ALA A 247 7.78 4.60 11.28
C ALA A 247 8.13 5.11 9.87
N MET A 248 9.43 5.15 9.53
CA MET A 248 9.88 5.49 8.16
C MET A 248 9.42 4.46 7.14
N GLY A 249 9.58 3.16 7.45
CA GLY A 249 9.10 2.08 6.59
C GLY A 249 7.59 2.12 6.39
N GLN A 250 6.83 2.40 7.45
CA GLN A 250 5.38 2.55 7.38
C GLN A 250 4.96 3.73 6.50
N ALA A 251 5.69 4.85 6.53
CA ALA A 251 5.38 6.02 5.71
C ALA A 251 5.52 5.75 4.19
N PHE A 252 6.50 4.95 3.77
CA PHE A 252 6.61 4.52 2.37
C PHE A 252 5.56 3.47 2.00
N PHE A 253 5.34 2.52 2.88
CA PHE A 253 4.44 1.39 2.63
C PHE A 253 2.98 1.85 2.51
N THR A 254 2.49 2.67 3.46
CA THR A 254 1.09 3.10 3.49
C THR A 254 0.68 3.85 2.23
N LEU A 255 1.57 4.64 1.64
CA LEU A 255 1.31 5.41 0.42
C LEU A 255 1.68 4.66 -0.87
N SER A 256 2.15 3.42 -0.79
CA SER A 256 2.57 2.60 -1.94
C SER A 256 3.57 3.31 -2.87
N LEU A 257 4.55 4.05 -2.28
CA LEU A 257 5.51 4.88 -3.02
C LEU A 257 6.67 4.07 -3.56
N GLY A 258 7.29 4.58 -4.64
CA GLY A 258 8.50 3.98 -5.23
C GLY A 258 8.26 2.85 -6.22
N ILE A 259 7.01 2.43 -6.41
CA ILE A 259 6.62 1.37 -7.34
C ILE A 259 5.69 1.87 -8.46
N SER A 260 5.70 3.16 -8.74
CA SER A 260 4.93 3.81 -9.81
C SER A 260 3.40 3.70 -9.66
N ALA A 261 2.89 3.32 -8.50
CA ALA A 261 1.46 3.19 -8.28
C ALA A 261 0.76 4.56 -8.36
N MET A 262 1.31 5.58 -7.72
CA MET A 262 0.77 6.94 -7.78
C MET A 262 1.04 7.61 -9.12
N GLU A 263 2.12 7.26 -9.81
CA GLU A 263 2.44 7.76 -11.17
C GLU A 263 1.34 7.43 -12.16
N VAL A 264 0.86 6.17 -12.20
CA VAL A 264 -0.18 5.79 -13.16
C VAL A 264 -1.45 6.59 -12.95
N PHE A 265 -1.84 6.86 -11.70
CA PHE A 265 -3.02 7.68 -11.40
C PHE A 265 -2.78 9.16 -11.75
N GLY A 266 -1.56 9.66 -11.54
CA GLY A 266 -1.14 10.97 -12.03
C GLY A 266 -1.35 11.12 -13.53
N SER A 267 -1.12 10.07 -14.32
CA SER A 267 -1.28 10.10 -15.78
C SER A 267 -2.74 10.22 -16.26
N TYR A 268 -3.70 9.98 -15.39
CA TYR A 268 -5.15 10.04 -15.69
C TYR A 268 -5.81 11.36 -15.30
N ILE A 269 -5.07 12.32 -14.69
CA ILE A 269 -5.63 13.60 -14.23
C ILE A 269 -5.21 14.78 -15.10
N GLY A 270 -6.07 15.82 -15.09
CA GLY A 270 -5.82 17.09 -15.78
C GLY A 270 -4.97 18.05 -14.94
N LYS A 271 -4.79 19.27 -15.50
CA LYS A 271 -3.97 20.35 -14.88
C LYS A 271 -4.80 21.40 -14.13
N ASP A 272 -6.07 21.11 -13.82
CA ASP A 272 -6.97 22.09 -13.19
C ASP A 272 -6.60 22.36 -11.72
N ARG A 273 -5.92 21.42 -11.08
CA ARG A 273 -5.54 21.47 -9.66
C ARG A 273 -4.06 21.20 -9.46
N SER A 274 -3.48 21.85 -8.43
CA SER A 274 -2.12 21.59 -8.00
C SER A 274 -1.99 20.19 -7.42
N LEU A 275 -0.89 19.50 -7.69
CA LEU A 275 -0.66 18.13 -7.21
C LEU A 275 -0.46 18.07 -5.71
N THR A 276 0.16 19.08 -5.11
CA THR A 276 0.36 19.14 -3.64
C THR A 276 -0.98 19.12 -2.91
N GLY A 277 -1.98 19.88 -3.39
CA GLY A 277 -3.30 19.89 -2.78
C GLY A 277 -4.03 18.55 -2.89
N GLU A 278 -3.87 17.84 -3.99
CA GLU A 278 -4.45 16.51 -4.17
C GLU A 278 -3.71 15.45 -3.30
N ALA A 279 -2.39 15.50 -3.26
CA ALA A 279 -1.59 14.60 -2.42
C ALA A 279 -1.92 14.75 -0.93
N VAL A 280 -2.06 15.98 -0.43
CA VAL A 280 -2.47 16.24 0.96
C VAL A 280 -3.85 15.62 1.28
N ARG A 281 -4.81 15.70 0.35
CA ARG A 281 -6.13 15.07 0.56
C ARG A 281 -6.05 13.55 0.60
N ILE A 282 -5.26 12.96 -0.29
CA ILE A 282 -5.07 11.51 -0.34
C ILE A 282 -4.36 11.04 0.92
N CYS A 283 -3.27 11.68 1.33
CA CYS A 283 -2.59 11.40 2.60
C CYS A 283 -3.52 11.57 3.79
N GLY A 284 -4.37 12.62 3.80
CA GLY A 284 -5.35 12.84 4.87
C GLY A 284 -6.40 11.72 4.97
N LEU A 285 -6.88 11.20 3.83
CA LEU A 285 -7.80 10.05 3.82
C LEU A 285 -7.09 8.77 4.27
N ASP A 286 -5.89 8.51 3.77
CA ASP A 286 -5.07 7.37 4.15
C ASP A 286 -4.81 7.34 5.66
N THR A 287 -4.30 8.45 6.18
CA THR A 287 -4.06 8.64 7.61
C THR A 287 -5.34 8.52 8.44
N GLY A 288 -6.44 9.11 7.96
CA GLY A 288 -7.73 9.02 8.63
C GLY A 288 -8.19 7.58 8.79
N VAL A 289 -8.05 6.74 7.76
CA VAL A 289 -8.36 5.32 7.83
C VAL A 289 -7.41 4.58 8.79
N ALA A 290 -6.11 4.84 8.75
CA ALA A 290 -5.15 4.24 9.67
C ALA A 290 -5.49 4.58 11.14
N LEU A 291 -5.82 5.85 11.42
CA LEU A 291 -6.20 6.29 12.77
C LEU A 291 -7.52 5.66 13.22
N LEU A 292 -8.53 5.58 12.34
CA LEU A 292 -9.78 4.92 12.66
C LEU A 292 -9.61 3.41 12.87
N ALA A 293 -8.72 2.75 12.13
CA ALA A 293 -8.39 1.33 12.35
C ALA A 293 -7.80 1.10 13.75
N GLY A 294 -6.95 2.01 14.22
CA GLY A 294 -6.46 1.98 15.60
C GLY A 294 -7.59 2.14 16.63
N LEU A 295 -8.56 3.05 16.39
CA LEU A 295 -9.74 3.20 17.27
C LEU A 295 -10.70 2.00 17.23
N ILE A 296 -10.64 1.15 16.22
CA ILE A 296 -11.34 -0.13 16.21
C ILE A 296 -10.59 -1.16 17.07
N ILE A 297 -9.28 -1.26 16.90
CA ILE A 297 -8.48 -2.37 17.41
C ILE A 297 -8.07 -2.14 18.87
N PHE A 298 -7.47 -0.98 19.23
CA PHE A 298 -6.92 -0.79 20.55
C PHE A 298 -7.98 -0.81 21.68
N PRO A 299 -9.10 -0.07 21.57
CA PRO A 299 -10.12 -0.13 22.60
C PRO A 299 -10.69 -1.55 22.78
N ALA A 300 -10.85 -2.30 21.67
CA ALA A 300 -11.32 -3.68 21.74
C ALA A 300 -10.29 -4.62 22.39
N CYS A 301 -9.00 -4.53 22.03
CA CYS A 301 -7.94 -5.32 22.64
C CYS A 301 -7.87 -5.09 24.16
N PHE A 302 -7.84 -3.83 24.60
CA PHE A 302 -7.75 -3.51 26.04
C PHE A 302 -9.02 -3.88 26.81
N ALA A 303 -10.21 -3.73 26.21
CA ALA A 303 -11.47 -4.15 26.83
C ALA A 303 -11.51 -5.65 27.17
N PHE A 304 -10.81 -6.47 26.39
CA PHE A 304 -10.76 -7.93 26.57
C PHE A 304 -9.40 -8.44 27.07
N GLY A 305 -8.51 -7.55 27.53
CA GLY A 305 -7.22 -7.92 28.13
C GLY A 305 -6.21 -8.53 27.15
N VAL A 306 -6.30 -8.17 25.87
CA VAL A 306 -5.46 -8.68 24.78
C VAL A 306 -4.31 -7.71 24.49
N ASN A 307 -3.08 -8.26 24.29
CA ASN A 307 -1.91 -7.45 23.93
C ASN A 307 -1.96 -7.05 22.45
N PRO A 308 -2.02 -5.75 22.13
CA PRO A 308 -2.06 -5.28 20.74
C PRO A 308 -0.72 -5.41 20.01
N GLY A 309 0.38 -5.75 20.68
CA GLY A 309 1.73 -5.89 20.12
C GLY A 309 2.07 -7.28 19.56
N GLU A 310 1.10 -8.19 19.41
CA GLU A 310 1.32 -9.59 18.99
C GLU A 310 1.69 -9.76 17.49
N GLY A 311 1.91 -8.68 16.77
CA GLY A 311 2.31 -8.74 15.37
C GLY A 311 1.19 -9.19 14.43
N PRO A 312 1.52 -9.93 13.33
CA PRO A 312 0.52 -10.38 12.35
C PRO A 312 -0.58 -11.28 12.91
N SER A 313 -0.33 -12.04 13.98
CA SER A 313 -1.30 -12.89 14.64
C SER A 313 -2.45 -12.11 15.30
N LEU A 314 -2.23 -10.84 15.62
CA LEU A 314 -3.26 -9.97 16.19
C LEU A 314 -4.57 -10.01 15.39
N VAL A 315 -4.50 -9.90 14.07
CA VAL A 315 -5.70 -9.84 13.23
C VAL A 315 -6.36 -11.22 13.06
N PHE A 316 -5.58 -12.28 12.84
CA PHE A 316 -6.14 -13.57 12.43
C PHE A 316 -6.37 -14.55 13.58
N VAL A 317 -5.69 -14.35 14.70
CA VAL A 317 -5.84 -15.21 15.88
C VAL A 317 -6.58 -14.46 16.99
N THR A 318 -6.14 -13.27 17.32
CA THR A 318 -6.56 -12.56 18.51
C THR A 318 -7.90 -11.83 18.35
N LEU A 319 -8.08 -11.05 17.27
CA LEU A 319 -9.32 -10.30 17.04
C LEU A 319 -10.57 -11.20 16.87
N PRO A 320 -10.53 -12.39 16.23
CA PRO A 320 -11.67 -13.30 16.25
C PRO A 320 -12.15 -13.65 17.64
N ILE A 321 -11.24 -13.84 18.60
CA ILE A 321 -11.58 -14.14 20.00
C ILE A 321 -12.24 -12.92 20.66
N VAL A 322 -11.68 -11.74 20.42
CA VAL A 322 -12.24 -10.47 20.91
C VAL A 322 -13.70 -10.30 20.44
N PHE A 323 -13.95 -10.56 19.15
CA PHE A 323 -15.32 -10.49 18.62
C PHE A 323 -16.25 -11.55 19.24
N ASN A 324 -15.78 -12.79 19.46
CA ASN A 324 -16.57 -13.84 20.06
C ASN A 324 -17.05 -13.53 21.49
N GLN A 325 -16.32 -12.68 22.22
CA GLN A 325 -16.72 -12.23 23.56
C GLN A 325 -17.78 -11.11 23.51
N MET A 326 -18.10 -10.57 22.32
CA MET A 326 -19.12 -9.56 22.14
C MET A 326 -20.49 -10.18 21.84
N PRO A 327 -21.59 -9.57 22.28
CA PRO A 327 -22.91 -9.91 21.74
C PRO A 327 -22.92 -9.71 20.23
N LEU A 328 -23.44 -10.69 19.46
CA LEU A 328 -23.40 -10.70 17.99
C LEU A 328 -21.97 -10.77 17.41
N GLY A 329 -21.04 -11.43 18.07
CA GLY A 329 -19.62 -11.50 17.67
C GLY A 329 -19.38 -11.94 16.23
N GLN A 330 -20.16 -12.88 15.71
CA GLN A 330 -20.11 -13.29 14.31
C GLN A 330 -20.34 -12.13 13.34
N LEU A 331 -21.33 -11.26 13.65
CA LEU A 331 -21.62 -10.09 12.83
C LEU A 331 -20.48 -9.09 12.87
N TRP A 332 -19.96 -8.77 14.07
CA TRP A 332 -18.87 -7.80 14.21
C TRP A 332 -17.58 -8.29 13.55
N GLY A 333 -17.25 -9.56 13.72
CA GLY A 333 -16.10 -10.16 13.08
C GLY A 333 -16.25 -10.21 11.56
N ALA A 334 -17.41 -10.62 11.04
CA ALA A 334 -17.65 -10.62 9.59
C ALA A 334 -17.59 -9.21 9.00
N LEU A 335 -18.15 -8.19 9.66
CA LEU A 335 -18.04 -6.79 9.24
C LEU A 335 -16.60 -6.28 9.28
N PHE A 336 -15.82 -6.66 10.30
CA PHE A 336 -14.41 -6.29 10.38
C PHE A 336 -13.61 -6.89 9.22
N PHE A 337 -13.73 -8.18 8.95
CA PHE A 337 -13.03 -8.81 7.83
C PHE A 337 -13.56 -8.38 6.46
N LEU A 338 -14.83 -7.99 6.35
CA LEU A 338 -15.37 -7.34 5.15
C LEU A 338 -14.71 -5.97 4.91
N PHE A 339 -14.56 -5.16 5.95
CA PHE A 339 -13.81 -3.92 5.91
C PHE A 339 -12.37 -4.15 5.45
N MET A 340 -11.67 -5.13 6.05
CA MET A 340 -10.30 -5.52 5.68
C MET A 340 -10.22 -5.99 4.23
N SER A 341 -11.21 -6.77 3.77
CA SER A 341 -11.29 -7.26 2.38
C SER A 341 -11.45 -6.11 1.39
N PHE A 342 -12.27 -5.11 1.69
CA PHE A 342 -12.41 -3.93 0.84
C PHE A 342 -11.12 -3.11 0.77
N ALA A 343 -10.41 -2.95 1.88
CA ALA A 343 -9.10 -2.30 1.92
C ALA A 343 -8.08 -3.07 1.07
N ALA A 344 -7.99 -4.39 1.20
CA ALA A 344 -7.10 -5.21 0.39
C ALA A 344 -7.45 -5.15 -1.11
N LEU A 345 -8.73 -5.33 -1.47
CA LEU A 345 -9.18 -5.35 -2.86
C LEU A 345 -9.02 -3.99 -3.55
N SER A 346 -9.20 -2.86 -2.85
CA SER A 346 -9.00 -1.54 -3.44
C SER A 346 -7.55 -1.33 -3.88
N THR A 347 -6.59 -1.73 -3.06
CA THR A 347 -5.16 -1.71 -3.40
C THR A 347 -4.84 -2.70 -4.55
N ILE A 348 -5.36 -3.92 -4.50
CA ILE A 348 -5.14 -4.94 -5.54
C ILE A 348 -5.63 -4.46 -6.90
N ILE A 349 -6.85 -3.92 -6.97
CA ILE A 349 -7.42 -3.36 -8.21
C ILE A 349 -6.54 -2.22 -8.74
N ALA A 350 -6.09 -1.33 -7.87
CA ALA A 350 -5.25 -0.21 -8.21
C ALA A 350 -3.89 -0.64 -8.77
N VAL A 351 -3.24 -1.62 -8.14
CA VAL A 351 -1.95 -2.16 -8.61
C VAL A 351 -2.13 -3.00 -9.88
N PHE A 352 -3.22 -3.74 -10.04
CA PHE A 352 -3.52 -4.44 -11.29
C PHE A 352 -3.70 -3.44 -12.45
N GLU A 353 -4.37 -2.30 -12.22
CA GLU A 353 -4.48 -1.25 -13.24
C GLU A 353 -3.10 -0.70 -13.64
N ASN A 354 -2.17 -0.54 -12.67
CA ASN A 354 -0.81 -0.13 -12.97
C ASN A 354 -0.08 -1.16 -13.86
N LEU A 355 -0.15 -2.45 -13.51
CA LEU A 355 0.44 -3.53 -14.32
C LEU A 355 -0.14 -3.60 -15.72
N ILE A 356 -1.48 -3.50 -15.85
CA ILE A 356 -2.18 -3.50 -17.13
C ILE A 356 -1.78 -2.30 -17.98
N SER A 357 -1.77 -1.09 -17.40
CA SER A 357 -1.35 0.14 -18.06
C SER A 357 0.08 0.06 -18.58
N PHE A 358 1.00 -0.50 -17.76
CA PHE A 358 2.39 -0.71 -18.18
C PHE A 358 2.47 -1.58 -19.43
N VAL A 359 1.79 -2.72 -19.41
CA VAL A 359 1.80 -3.70 -20.51
C VAL A 359 1.15 -3.11 -21.77
N MET A 360 0.06 -2.37 -21.63
CA MET A 360 -0.59 -1.66 -22.74
C MET A 360 0.35 -0.63 -23.38
N ASP A 361 0.97 0.23 -22.58
CA ASP A 361 1.87 1.27 -23.07
C ASP A 361 3.17 0.69 -23.66
N LYS A 362 3.75 -0.36 -23.04
CA LYS A 362 5.05 -0.92 -23.44
C LYS A 362 4.99 -1.72 -24.73
N TRP A 363 3.92 -2.51 -24.89
CA TRP A 363 3.78 -3.44 -26.03
C TRP A 363 2.62 -3.10 -26.95
N GLY A 364 1.92 -1.97 -26.74
CA GLY A 364 0.81 -1.55 -27.59
C GLY A 364 -0.36 -2.53 -27.57
N LEU A 365 -0.57 -3.25 -26.45
CA LEU A 365 -1.62 -4.25 -26.35
C LEU A 365 -2.97 -3.59 -26.05
N ASP A 366 -4.04 -4.21 -26.58
CA ASP A 366 -5.37 -3.86 -26.15
C ASP A 366 -5.64 -4.31 -24.69
N ARG A 367 -6.60 -3.65 -24.02
CA ARG A 367 -6.89 -3.90 -22.60
C ARG A 367 -7.25 -5.36 -22.30
N LYS A 368 -8.04 -6.01 -23.15
CA LYS A 368 -8.44 -7.41 -22.91
C LYS A 368 -7.23 -8.35 -22.89
N THR A 369 -6.37 -8.23 -23.88
CA THR A 369 -5.13 -9.02 -23.97
C THR A 369 -4.18 -8.71 -22.81
N ALA A 370 -4.05 -7.44 -22.41
CA ALA A 370 -3.23 -7.03 -21.28
C ALA A 370 -3.76 -7.62 -19.96
N VAL A 371 -5.09 -7.57 -19.74
CA VAL A 371 -5.74 -8.14 -18.54
C VAL A 371 -5.48 -9.66 -18.47
N VAL A 372 -5.70 -10.40 -19.55
CA VAL A 372 -5.51 -11.86 -19.54
C VAL A 372 -4.04 -12.21 -19.26
N ARG A 373 -3.09 -11.53 -19.92
CA ARG A 373 -1.66 -11.78 -19.69
C ARG A 373 -1.26 -11.49 -18.26
N MET A 374 -1.69 -10.35 -17.70
CA MET A 374 -1.38 -10.00 -16.32
C MET A 374 -2.07 -10.91 -15.32
N ALA A 375 -3.31 -11.33 -15.57
CA ALA A 375 -4.01 -12.30 -14.72
C ALA A 375 -3.25 -13.62 -14.61
N VAL A 376 -2.83 -14.19 -15.74
CA VAL A 376 -2.02 -15.42 -15.75
C VAL A 376 -0.69 -15.20 -15.04
N THR A 377 0.01 -14.09 -15.34
CA THR A 377 1.31 -13.77 -14.74
C THR A 377 1.21 -13.64 -13.23
N VAL A 378 0.26 -12.85 -12.72
CA VAL A 378 0.10 -12.63 -11.27
C VAL A 378 -0.30 -13.92 -10.57
N VAL A 379 -1.26 -14.68 -11.11
CA VAL A 379 -1.67 -15.97 -10.50
C VAL A 379 -0.49 -16.92 -10.40
N VAL A 380 0.28 -17.11 -11.48
CA VAL A 380 1.44 -18.01 -11.46
C VAL A 380 2.50 -17.55 -10.47
N LEU A 381 2.80 -16.24 -10.44
CA LEU A 381 3.80 -15.68 -9.54
C LEU A 381 3.34 -15.66 -8.06
N SER A 382 2.04 -15.67 -7.78
CA SER A 382 1.50 -15.73 -6.42
C SER A 382 1.48 -17.16 -5.82
N LEU A 383 1.59 -18.20 -6.65
CA LEU A 383 1.59 -19.59 -6.17
C LEU A 383 2.71 -19.88 -5.15
N PRO A 384 3.98 -19.44 -5.33
CA PRO A 384 5.01 -19.68 -4.35
C PRO A 384 4.67 -19.15 -2.95
N CYS A 385 4.06 -17.96 -2.86
CA CYS A 385 3.62 -17.40 -1.59
C CYS A 385 2.54 -18.28 -0.94
N ALA A 386 1.49 -18.64 -1.67
CA ALA A 386 0.40 -19.49 -1.16
C ALA A 386 0.90 -20.88 -0.74
N LEU A 387 1.89 -21.43 -1.46
CA LEU A 387 2.52 -22.72 -1.15
C LEU A 387 3.59 -22.62 -0.07
N GLY A 388 4.07 -21.42 0.26
CA GLY A 388 5.11 -21.18 1.25
C GLY A 388 4.76 -21.61 2.65
N TYR A 389 3.47 -21.71 2.97
CA TYR A 389 2.98 -22.13 4.30
C TYR A 389 2.78 -23.65 4.44
N ASN A 390 2.86 -24.38 3.34
CA ASN A 390 2.58 -25.82 3.29
C ASN A 390 3.62 -26.57 2.45
N VAL A 391 3.42 -26.74 1.14
CA VAL A 391 4.30 -27.53 0.27
C VAL A 391 5.74 -27.00 0.22
N LEU A 392 5.91 -25.67 0.26
CA LEU A 392 7.21 -24.97 0.20
C LEU A 392 7.64 -24.41 1.57
N SER A 393 7.06 -24.88 2.67
CA SER A 393 7.36 -24.39 4.03
C SER A 393 8.82 -24.52 4.45
N GLY A 394 9.59 -25.41 3.81
CA GLY A 394 11.04 -25.51 4.01
C GLY A 394 11.87 -24.40 3.36
N VAL A 395 11.27 -23.53 2.52
CA VAL A 395 11.97 -22.41 1.88
C VAL A 395 11.93 -21.20 2.81
N SER A 396 13.07 -20.88 3.40
CA SER A 396 13.22 -19.69 4.25
C SER A 396 14.64 -19.13 4.16
N ILE A 397 14.77 -17.83 4.43
CA ILE A 397 16.08 -17.17 4.53
C ILE A 397 16.30 -16.79 6.00
N PRO A 398 17.42 -17.20 6.62
CA PRO A 398 17.76 -16.78 7.98
C PRO A 398 17.68 -15.27 8.15
N ALA A 399 17.12 -14.79 9.27
CA ALA A 399 16.89 -13.38 9.58
C ALA A 399 15.82 -12.64 8.73
N ILE A 400 15.20 -13.31 7.75
CA ILE A 400 14.10 -12.74 6.96
C ILE A 400 12.81 -13.53 7.22
N GLY A 401 12.83 -14.84 7.04
CA GLY A 401 11.69 -15.72 7.27
C GLY A 401 11.28 -16.52 6.04
N ASP A 402 10.00 -16.83 5.95
CA ASP A 402 9.34 -17.59 4.90
C ASP A 402 9.23 -16.81 3.55
N ILE A 403 8.62 -17.44 2.55
CA ILE A 403 8.47 -16.84 1.20
C ILE A 403 7.75 -15.50 1.26
N GLN A 404 6.65 -15.38 2.02
CA GLN A 404 5.93 -14.10 2.17
C GLN A 404 6.83 -13.03 2.79
N SER A 405 7.55 -13.37 3.84
CA SER A 405 8.47 -12.46 4.51
C SER A 405 9.61 -12.00 3.59
N ILE A 406 10.08 -12.88 2.70
CA ILE A 406 11.10 -12.56 1.69
C ILE A 406 10.54 -11.57 0.66
N GLU A 407 9.33 -11.83 0.15
CA GLU A 407 8.66 -10.96 -0.82
C GLU A 407 8.36 -9.59 -0.23
N ASP A 408 7.80 -9.54 1.01
CA ASP A 408 7.58 -8.28 1.72
C ASP A 408 8.89 -7.54 1.99
N PHE A 409 9.95 -8.23 2.41
CA PHE A 409 11.25 -7.61 2.63
C PHE A 409 11.83 -6.98 1.35
N ILE A 410 11.70 -7.65 0.21
CA ILE A 410 12.13 -7.10 -1.08
C ILE A 410 11.35 -5.84 -1.41
N VAL A 411 10.04 -5.85 -1.24
CA VAL A 411 9.19 -4.69 -1.54
C VAL A 411 9.42 -3.58 -0.50
N SER A 412 9.14 -3.85 0.76
CA SER A 412 9.05 -2.84 1.82
C SER A 412 10.38 -2.23 2.19
N ASN A 413 11.44 -3.04 2.20
CA ASN A 413 12.77 -2.61 2.63
C ASN A 413 13.70 -2.20 1.48
N ASN A 414 13.34 -2.53 0.22
CA ASN A 414 14.18 -2.21 -0.94
C ASN A 414 13.42 -1.44 -2.01
N MET A 415 12.37 -2.04 -2.60
CA MET A 415 11.72 -1.47 -3.77
C MET A 415 11.10 -0.10 -3.48
N LEU A 416 10.38 0.03 -2.36
CA LEU A 416 9.72 1.28 -1.98
C LEU A 416 10.71 2.40 -1.66
N PRO A 417 11.70 2.23 -0.77
CA PRO A 417 12.65 3.31 -0.45
C PRO A 417 13.56 3.68 -1.63
N LEU A 418 14.11 2.69 -2.35
CA LEU A 418 14.96 2.97 -3.51
C LEU A 418 14.19 3.58 -4.67
N GLY A 419 13.00 3.09 -4.97
CA GLY A 419 12.14 3.67 -5.99
C GLY A 419 11.77 5.12 -5.66
N SER A 420 11.46 5.41 -4.39
CA SER A 420 11.21 6.77 -3.91
C SER A 420 12.44 7.68 -4.10
N LEU A 421 13.64 7.19 -3.76
CA LEU A 421 14.89 7.88 -4.00
C LEU A 421 15.11 8.18 -5.49
N LEU A 422 14.74 7.25 -6.32
CA LEU A 422 14.91 7.35 -7.75
C LEU A 422 13.94 8.41 -8.34
N TYR A 423 12.66 8.45 -7.94
CA TYR A 423 11.74 9.55 -8.31
C TYR A 423 12.29 10.91 -7.85
N LEU A 424 12.81 10.96 -6.64
CA LEU A 424 13.44 12.15 -6.09
C LEU A 424 14.59 12.61 -6.98
N VAL A 425 15.57 11.72 -7.27
CA VAL A 425 16.74 12.04 -8.11
C VAL A 425 16.29 12.44 -9.52
N PHE A 426 15.29 11.77 -10.10
CA PHE A 426 14.74 12.13 -11.40
C PHE A 426 14.15 13.54 -11.44
N CYS A 427 13.34 13.89 -10.44
CA CYS A 427 12.66 15.18 -10.39
C CYS A 427 13.59 16.36 -10.03
N ILE A 428 14.68 16.14 -9.26
CA ILE A 428 15.54 17.26 -8.81
C ILE A 428 16.86 17.36 -9.56
N SER A 429 17.34 16.28 -10.20
CA SER A 429 18.64 16.28 -10.86
C SER A 429 18.59 16.97 -12.24
N ARG A 430 19.65 17.71 -12.57
CA ARG A 430 19.86 18.26 -13.92
C ARG A 430 19.99 17.17 -15.01
N LYS A 431 20.36 15.94 -14.63
CA LYS A 431 20.46 14.77 -15.55
C LYS A 431 19.13 14.01 -15.65
N GLY A 432 18.16 14.33 -14.81
CA GLY A 432 16.79 13.83 -14.85
C GLY A 432 15.85 14.84 -15.53
N TRP A 433 14.60 14.89 -15.08
CA TRP A 433 13.61 15.84 -15.55
C TRP A 433 13.92 17.28 -15.11
N GLY A 434 14.42 17.44 -13.88
CA GLY A 434 14.89 18.70 -13.32
C GLY A 434 13.87 19.42 -12.46
N TRP A 435 14.39 20.13 -11.45
CA TRP A 435 13.60 20.79 -10.41
C TRP A 435 12.58 21.81 -10.94
N GLU A 436 12.99 22.68 -11.85
CA GLU A 436 12.13 23.74 -12.37
C GLU A 436 10.92 23.18 -13.13
N LYS A 437 11.14 22.13 -13.95
CA LYS A 437 10.07 21.47 -14.69
C LYS A 437 9.13 20.71 -13.74
N PHE A 438 9.69 20.02 -12.74
CA PHE A 438 8.91 19.36 -11.70
C PHE A 438 8.03 20.38 -10.96
N LEU A 439 8.64 21.49 -10.47
CA LEU A 439 7.91 22.49 -9.70
C LEU A 439 6.80 23.15 -10.53
N ALA A 440 7.09 23.50 -11.78
CA ALA A 440 6.09 24.05 -12.70
C ALA A 440 4.90 23.08 -12.92
N GLU A 441 5.16 21.79 -13.04
CA GLU A 441 4.12 20.78 -13.16
C GLU A 441 3.35 20.59 -11.85
N ALA A 442 4.03 20.44 -10.72
CA ALA A 442 3.40 20.24 -9.41
C ALA A 442 2.46 21.40 -9.07
N ASP A 443 2.84 22.61 -9.44
CA ASP A 443 2.14 23.86 -9.17
C ASP A 443 1.12 24.24 -10.26
N ALA A 444 1.02 23.48 -11.33
CA ALA A 444 0.02 23.73 -12.36
C ALA A 444 -1.40 23.59 -11.79
N GLY A 445 -2.27 24.55 -12.13
CA GLY A 445 -3.65 24.60 -11.63
C GLY A 445 -3.82 25.31 -10.29
N GLN A 446 -5.05 25.24 -9.77
CA GLN A 446 -5.43 25.91 -8.52
C GLN A 446 -5.19 25.04 -7.30
N GLY A 447 -4.71 25.59 -6.20
CA GLY A 447 -4.56 24.91 -4.91
C GLY A 447 -3.23 25.18 -4.23
N LEU A 448 -2.87 24.32 -3.27
CA LEU A 448 -1.62 24.41 -2.53
C LEU A 448 -0.42 24.23 -3.46
N LYS A 449 0.53 25.14 -3.38
CA LYS A 449 1.77 25.08 -4.13
C LYS A 449 2.80 24.20 -3.40
N PHE A 450 3.69 23.60 -4.19
CA PHE A 450 4.79 22.82 -3.62
C PHE A 450 5.81 23.75 -2.94
N PRO A 451 6.27 23.44 -1.71
CA PRO A 451 7.16 24.33 -0.97
C PRO A 451 8.57 24.35 -1.60
N ALA A 452 8.83 25.32 -2.44
CA ALA A 452 10.11 25.44 -3.18
C ALA A 452 11.34 25.51 -2.24
N TRP A 453 11.17 26.00 -1.00
CA TRP A 453 12.22 26.04 0.02
C TRP A 453 12.65 24.63 0.50
N SER A 454 11.85 23.61 0.24
CA SER A 454 12.16 22.22 0.65
C SER A 454 13.26 21.55 -0.16
N LEU A 455 13.75 22.16 -1.25
CA LEU A 455 14.79 21.60 -2.11
C LEU A 455 16.05 21.09 -1.36
N PRO A 456 16.63 21.80 -0.37
CA PRO A 456 17.77 21.29 0.39
C PRO A 456 17.43 20.01 1.16
N TRP A 457 16.23 19.93 1.76
CA TRP A 457 15.73 18.74 2.44
C TRP A 457 15.58 17.56 1.47
N LEU A 458 14.95 17.80 0.31
CA LEU A 458 14.78 16.78 -0.74
C LEU A 458 16.13 16.28 -1.25
N LYS A 459 17.10 17.17 -1.41
CA LYS A 459 18.41 16.83 -1.98
C LYS A 459 19.30 16.06 -1.02
N TRP A 460 19.23 16.34 0.26
CA TRP A 460 20.16 15.79 1.26
C TRP A 460 19.46 15.03 2.39
N GLY A 461 18.33 15.53 2.90
CA GLY A 461 17.63 14.95 4.05
C GLY A 461 16.98 13.61 3.70
N ILE A 462 16.16 13.54 2.65
CA ILE A 462 15.50 12.29 2.26
C ILE A 462 16.52 11.20 1.87
N PRO A 463 17.54 11.45 1.04
CA PRO A 463 18.56 10.43 0.77
C PRO A 463 19.30 9.94 2.01
N ALA A 464 19.63 10.85 2.94
CA ALA A 464 20.26 10.46 4.20
C ALA A 464 19.37 9.54 5.03
N LEU A 465 18.08 9.86 5.15
CA LEU A 465 17.12 9.00 5.87
C LEU A 465 16.94 7.64 5.19
N ILE A 466 16.92 7.59 3.86
CA ILE A 466 16.85 6.30 3.13
C ILE A 466 18.11 5.47 3.40
N ILE A 467 19.30 6.08 3.44
CA ILE A 467 20.52 5.37 3.83
C ILE A 467 20.41 4.83 5.26
N VAL A 468 19.85 5.61 6.20
CA VAL A 468 19.60 5.14 7.58
C VAL A 468 18.67 3.93 7.59
N ILE A 469 17.58 3.95 6.80
CA ILE A 469 16.67 2.79 6.65
C ILE A 469 17.45 1.56 6.19
N PHE A 470 18.30 1.69 5.18
CA PHE A 470 19.09 0.56 4.68
C PHE A 470 20.08 0.05 5.74
N VAL A 471 20.82 0.92 6.38
CA VAL A 471 21.78 0.51 7.43
C VAL A 471 21.05 -0.22 8.56
N MET A 472 19.97 0.33 9.07
CA MET A 472 19.19 -0.27 10.16
C MET A 472 18.49 -1.57 9.74
N GLY A 473 17.99 -1.66 8.50
CA GLY A 473 17.33 -2.85 7.97
C GLY A 473 18.27 -4.02 7.69
N TYR A 474 19.51 -3.73 7.29
CA TYR A 474 20.48 -4.75 6.88
C TYR A 474 21.51 -5.09 7.93
N ALA A 475 21.98 -4.16 8.74
CA ALA A 475 23.06 -4.42 9.69
C ALA A 475 22.80 -5.60 10.62
N PRO A 476 21.61 -5.76 11.25
CA PRO A 476 21.33 -6.94 12.08
C PRO A 476 21.35 -8.25 11.30
N LYS A 477 20.85 -8.24 10.05
CA LYS A 477 20.80 -9.41 9.19
C LYS A 477 22.19 -9.85 8.74
N VAL A 478 23.02 -8.88 8.34
CA VAL A 478 24.41 -9.12 7.96
C VAL A 478 25.21 -9.65 9.14
N ALA A 479 25.01 -9.08 10.36
CA ALA A 479 25.65 -9.58 11.56
C ALA A 479 25.30 -11.06 11.81
N LEU A 480 24.02 -11.43 11.71
CA LEU A 480 23.59 -12.83 11.84
C LEU A 480 24.20 -13.72 10.75
N TRP A 481 24.19 -13.29 9.48
CA TRP A 481 24.76 -14.09 8.37
C TRP A 481 26.28 -14.29 8.46
N LEU A 482 26.97 -13.35 9.09
CA LEU A 482 28.40 -13.44 9.36
C LEU A 482 28.73 -14.15 10.69
N GLY A 483 27.72 -14.60 11.46
CA GLY A 483 27.91 -15.22 12.75
C GLY A 483 28.45 -14.28 13.83
N LEU A 484 28.14 -12.98 13.72
CA LEU A 484 28.59 -11.93 14.65
C LEU A 484 27.49 -11.54 15.66
N ALA A 485 26.29 -12.11 15.53
CA ALA A 485 25.13 -11.86 16.37
C ALA A 485 24.60 -13.17 16.98
#